data_da323fa78babc2c77e7508c4faf3899b
#
_entry.id   da323fa78babc2c77e7508c4faf3899b
#
_cell.length_a   1.000
_cell.length_b   1.000
_cell.length_c   1.000
_cell.angle_alpha   90.00
_cell.angle_beta   90.00
_cell.angle_gamma   90.00
#
_symmetry.space_group_name_H-M   'P 1'
#
loop_
_entity.id
_entity.type
_entity.pdbx_description
1 polymer ?
#
loop_
_entity_poly.entity_id
_entity_poly.type
_entity_poly.pdbx_seq_one_letter_code
_entity_poly.pdbx_strand_id
1 'polypeptide(L)'
;PICSLPEDVQYAMYRTVPGLEHVRIVRNAYAIEYDCINSLQLKSTLEFKKIHGLFAGGQFNGSSGYEEAAVQGFMAGVNASMEVMGREQVVLDRSQAYIGVLIDDLVTKENHEPYRMMTSRAEYRLLLRQDNADLRLRRIGHDIGLVSDAEYEHLLAKETQINAEIERLEKATIGGTPKVQELLARYESTPLKSGTTLAELIKRPELDYEKLAEVDENRPELAFDVQEQVNI
;
A
#
# COMPACT_ATOMS: atom_id res chain seq x y z
N PRO A 1 -5.01 -25.23 13.28
CA PRO A 1 -6.33 -24.63 13.08
C PRO A 1 -7.43 -25.67 13.28
N ILE A 2 -8.55 -25.22 13.82
CA ILE A 2 -9.75 -26.07 14.12
C ILE A 2 -10.21 -26.85 12.88
N CYS A 3 -10.00 -26.30 11.71
CA CYS A 3 -10.49 -26.83 10.45
C CYS A 3 -9.89 -28.20 10.04
N SER A 4 -8.71 -28.54 10.52
CA SER A 4 -8.04 -29.80 10.18
C SER A 4 -8.21 -30.91 11.22
N LEU A 5 -9.02 -30.68 12.24
CA LEU A 5 -9.25 -31.67 13.29
C LEU A 5 -10.33 -32.66 12.90
N PRO A 6 -10.22 -33.95 13.31
CA PRO A 6 -11.31 -34.93 13.17
C PRO A 6 -12.61 -34.45 13.80
N GLU A 7 -13.74 -34.96 13.32
CA GLU A 7 -15.07 -34.54 13.75
C GLU A 7 -15.31 -34.68 15.25
N ASP A 8 -14.92 -35.80 15.83
CA ASP A 8 -15.06 -36.08 17.26
C ASP A 8 -14.27 -35.09 18.11
N VAL A 9 -13.08 -34.70 17.63
CA VAL A 9 -12.24 -33.68 18.29
C VAL A 9 -12.87 -32.29 18.17
N GLN A 10 -13.45 -31.96 17.02
CA GLN A 10 -14.18 -30.68 16.87
C GLN A 10 -15.34 -30.60 17.87
N TYR A 11 -16.13 -31.65 18.01
CA TYR A 11 -17.20 -31.71 19.00
C TYR A 11 -16.68 -31.56 20.43
N ALA A 12 -15.66 -32.34 20.80
CA ALA A 12 -15.07 -32.27 22.12
C ALA A 12 -14.58 -30.87 22.47
N MET A 13 -13.90 -30.20 21.52
CA MET A 13 -13.37 -28.85 21.68
C MET A 13 -14.48 -27.81 21.85
N TYR A 14 -15.50 -27.79 20.97
CA TYR A 14 -16.61 -26.84 21.12
C TYR A 14 -17.34 -26.97 22.43
N ARG A 15 -17.51 -28.18 22.95
CA ARG A 15 -18.20 -28.44 24.20
C ARG A 15 -17.42 -28.03 25.46
N THR A 16 -16.13 -27.66 25.31
CA THR A 16 -15.36 -27.04 26.41
C THR A 16 -15.63 -25.54 26.56
N VAL A 17 -16.32 -24.92 25.62
CA VAL A 17 -16.63 -23.49 25.65
C VAL A 17 -17.92 -23.29 26.47
N PRO A 18 -17.91 -22.44 27.51
CA PRO A 18 -19.11 -22.17 28.31
C PRO A 18 -20.28 -21.69 27.44
N GLY A 19 -21.43 -22.32 27.58
CA GLY A 19 -22.62 -22.07 26.77
C GLY A 19 -22.75 -22.92 25.51
N LEU A 20 -21.72 -23.71 25.15
CA LEU A 20 -21.72 -24.60 23.99
C LEU A 20 -21.67 -26.09 24.40
N GLU A 21 -21.92 -26.45 25.65
CA GLU A 21 -21.82 -27.81 26.19
C GLU A 21 -22.69 -28.81 25.42
N HIS A 22 -23.82 -28.36 24.88
CA HIS A 22 -24.80 -29.17 24.15
C HIS A 22 -24.88 -28.78 22.68
N VAL A 23 -23.85 -28.09 22.13
CA VAL A 23 -23.85 -27.67 20.72
C VAL A 23 -23.99 -28.85 19.78
N ARG A 24 -24.77 -28.66 18.71
CA ARG A 24 -24.85 -29.55 17.57
C ARG A 24 -24.18 -28.85 16.36
N ILE A 25 -23.17 -29.49 15.81
CA ILE A 25 -22.51 -29.01 14.61
C ILE A 25 -23.38 -29.41 13.40
N VAL A 26 -23.84 -28.42 12.66
CA VAL A 26 -24.63 -28.63 11.44
C VAL A 26 -23.72 -29.00 10.26
N ARG A 27 -22.51 -28.42 10.23
CA ARG A 27 -21.47 -28.68 9.24
C ARG A 27 -20.11 -28.57 9.93
N ASN A 28 -19.30 -29.61 9.79
CA ASN A 28 -17.96 -29.62 10.35
C ASN A 28 -17.08 -28.55 9.68
N ALA A 29 -16.14 -28.01 10.44
CA ALA A 29 -15.04 -27.24 9.88
C ALA A 29 -14.19 -28.14 8.97
N TYR A 30 -13.67 -27.56 7.90
CA TYR A 30 -12.84 -28.27 6.92
C TYR A 30 -11.56 -27.48 6.65
N ALA A 31 -10.51 -28.20 6.31
CA ALA A 31 -9.28 -27.62 5.82
C ALA A 31 -9.26 -27.64 4.30
N ILE A 32 -8.64 -26.66 3.70
CA ILE A 32 -8.30 -26.66 2.28
C ILE A 32 -6.80 -26.84 2.20
N GLU A 33 -6.36 -27.83 1.44
CA GLU A 33 -4.98 -28.09 1.13
C GLU A 33 -4.70 -27.71 -0.32
N TYR A 34 -3.53 -27.18 -0.56
CA TYR A 34 -3.11 -26.75 -1.88
C TYR A 34 -1.72 -27.30 -2.20
N ASP A 35 -1.57 -27.81 -3.40
CA ASP A 35 -0.25 -28.09 -3.94
C ASP A 35 0.46 -26.78 -4.24
N CYS A 36 1.73 -26.66 -3.86
CA CYS A 36 2.57 -25.53 -4.17
C CYS A 36 4.00 -26.00 -4.50
N ILE A 37 4.69 -25.18 -5.25
CA ILE A 37 6.12 -25.36 -5.50
C ILE A 37 6.95 -24.75 -4.35
N ASN A 38 8.21 -25.14 -4.29
CA ASN A 38 9.18 -24.37 -3.53
C ASN A 38 9.52 -23.09 -4.32
N SER A 39 9.02 -21.94 -3.84
CA SER A 39 9.16 -20.63 -4.50
C SER A 39 10.61 -20.14 -4.59
N LEU A 40 11.54 -20.71 -3.83
CA LEU A 40 12.98 -20.45 -3.98
C LEU A 40 13.53 -20.85 -5.36
N GLN A 41 12.75 -21.62 -6.15
CA GLN A 41 13.08 -21.94 -7.55
C GLN A 41 12.81 -20.80 -8.52
N LEU A 42 12.13 -19.75 -8.07
CA LEU A 42 11.80 -18.59 -8.88
C LEU A 42 12.85 -17.48 -8.73
N LYS A 43 13.05 -16.72 -9.80
CA LYS A 43 13.72 -15.42 -9.79
C LYS A 43 12.78 -14.35 -9.23
N SER A 44 13.28 -13.16 -8.91
CA SER A 44 12.46 -12.01 -8.52
C SER A 44 11.49 -11.54 -9.64
N THR A 45 11.71 -11.99 -10.86
CA THR A 45 10.81 -11.80 -12.01
C THR A 45 9.66 -12.80 -12.08
N LEU A 46 9.61 -13.75 -11.13
CA LEU A 46 8.71 -14.91 -11.09
C LEU A 46 8.96 -15.95 -12.20
N GLU A 47 10.04 -15.84 -12.94
CA GLU A 47 10.50 -16.87 -13.87
C GLU A 47 11.19 -18.00 -13.12
N PHE A 48 11.04 -19.24 -13.58
CA PHE A 48 11.80 -20.38 -13.04
C PHE A 48 13.30 -20.24 -13.33
N LYS A 49 14.13 -20.48 -12.33
CA LYS A 49 15.60 -20.44 -12.47
C LYS A 49 16.16 -21.48 -13.46
N LYS A 50 15.47 -22.63 -13.57
CA LYS A 50 15.93 -23.77 -14.39
C LYS A 50 15.16 -23.92 -15.69
N ILE A 51 14.05 -23.25 -15.90
CA ILE A 51 13.20 -23.36 -17.08
C ILE A 51 12.96 -21.95 -17.60
N HIS A 52 13.68 -21.62 -18.68
CA HIS A 52 13.57 -20.31 -19.32
C HIS A 52 12.19 -20.14 -19.98
N GLY A 53 11.62 -18.93 -19.85
CA GLY A 53 10.32 -18.56 -20.39
C GLY A 53 9.12 -19.12 -19.62
N LEU A 54 9.34 -19.85 -18.52
CA LEU A 54 8.26 -20.32 -17.65
C LEU A 54 8.14 -19.44 -16.42
N PHE A 55 6.97 -18.80 -16.26
CA PHE A 55 6.65 -17.93 -15.13
C PHE A 55 5.57 -18.56 -14.26
N ALA A 56 5.60 -18.28 -12.97
CA ALA A 56 4.60 -18.77 -12.02
C ALA A 56 4.02 -17.64 -11.18
N GLY A 57 2.73 -17.71 -10.90
CA GLY A 57 2.03 -16.73 -10.06
C GLY A 57 0.85 -17.35 -9.33
N GLY A 58 0.49 -16.75 -8.19
CA GLY A 58 -0.67 -17.13 -7.41
C GLY A 58 -0.37 -18.16 -6.33
N GLN A 59 -1.42 -18.87 -5.92
CA GLN A 59 -1.38 -19.87 -4.87
C GLN A 59 -0.31 -20.95 -5.09
N PHE A 60 -0.06 -21.31 -6.34
CA PHE A 60 0.95 -22.27 -6.74
C PHE A 60 2.36 -21.91 -6.19
N ASN A 61 2.63 -20.62 -5.96
CA ASN A 61 3.87 -20.14 -5.36
C ASN A 61 3.86 -20.15 -3.81
N GLY A 62 2.84 -20.74 -3.18
CA GLY A 62 2.75 -20.85 -1.72
C GLY A 62 2.10 -19.66 -1.02
N SER A 63 1.33 -18.81 -1.73
CA SER A 63 0.50 -17.76 -1.12
C SER A 63 -0.97 -18.19 -1.05
N SER A 64 -1.75 -17.66 -0.10
CA SER A 64 -3.12 -18.08 0.11
C SER A 64 -4.18 -16.98 -0.08
N GLY A 65 -3.81 -15.74 -0.38
CA GLY A 65 -4.73 -14.63 -0.58
C GLY A 65 -5.04 -14.39 -2.06
N TYR A 66 -6.24 -13.87 -2.33
CA TYR A 66 -6.64 -13.50 -3.70
C TYR A 66 -5.81 -12.33 -4.23
N GLU A 67 -5.52 -11.36 -3.38
CA GLU A 67 -4.72 -10.19 -3.71
C GLU A 67 -3.28 -10.58 -4.04
N GLU A 68 -2.69 -11.47 -3.23
CA GLU A 68 -1.35 -12.01 -3.48
C GLU A 68 -1.31 -12.79 -4.80
N ALA A 69 -2.35 -13.58 -5.10
CA ALA A 69 -2.44 -14.31 -6.35
C ALA A 69 -2.54 -13.38 -7.56
N ALA A 70 -3.38 -12.35 -7.46
CA ALA A 70 -3.61 -11.38 -8.53
C ALA A 70 -2.31 -10.62 -8.88
N VAL A 71 -1.60 -10.10 -7.88
CA VAL A 71 -0.36 -9.32 -8.13
C VAL A 71 0.79 -10.19 -8.63
N GLN A 72 0.88 -11.44 -8.19
CA GLN A 72 1.87 -12.38 -8.73
C GLN A 72 1.59 -12.69 -10.20
N GLY A 73 0.33 -13.01 -10.53
CA GLY A 73 -0.09 -13.25 -11.91
C GLY A 73 0.16 -12.04 -12.80
N PHE A 74 -0.14 -10.83 -12.29
CA PHE A 74 0.13 -9.58 -12.99
C PHE A 74 1.63 -9.40 -13.28
N MET A 75 2.49 -9.51 -12.26
CA MET A 75 3.93 -9.34 -12.44
C MET A 75 4.56 -10.44 -13.30
N ALA A 76 4.10 -11.68 -13.16
CA ALA A 76 4.52 -12.78 -14.05
C ALA A 76 4.15 -12.49 -15.50
N GLY A 77 2.93 -12.00 -15.76
CA GLY A 77 2.47 -11.60 -17.10
C GLY A 77 3.25 -10.43 -17.68
N VAL A 78 3.53 -9.40 -16.87
CA VAL A 78 4.39 -8.27 -17.27
C VAL A 78 5.76 -8.78 -17.68
N ASN A 79 6.41 -9.58 -16.84
CA ASN A 79 7.77 -10.07 -17.10
C ASN A 79 7.83 -11.05 -18.27
N ALA A 80 6.83 -11.88 -18.45
CA ALA A 80 6.71 -12.74 -19.64
C ALA A 80 6.56 -11.89 -20.92
N SER A 81 5.79 -10.81 -20.88
CA SER A 81 5.64 -9.89 -22.00
C SER A 81 6.95 -9.14 -22.32
N MET A 82 7.68 -8.68 -21.28
CA MET A 82 8.99 -8.04 -21.46
C MET A 82 9.98 -9.01 -22.13
N GLU A 83 10.00 -10.27 -21.69
CA GLU A 83 10.84 -11.33 -22.28
C GLU A 83 10.55 -11.52 -23.76
N VAL A 84 9.26 -11.67 -24.13
CA VAL A 84 8.85 -11.83 -25.54
C VAL A 84 9.21 -10.62 -26.40
N MET A 85 9.12 -9.41 -25.81
CA MET A 85 9.50 -8.16 -26.51
C MET A 85 11.01 -7.90 -26.54
N GLY A 86 11.83 -8.73 -25.90
CA GLY A 86 13.27 -8.51 -25.77
C GLY A 86 13.62 -7.26 -24.94
N ARG A 87 12.75 -6.88 -24.00
CA ARG A 87 12.93 -5.75 -23.08
C ARG A 87 13.38 -6.23 -21.71
N GLU A 88 13.95 -5.33 -20.92
CA GLU A 88 14.34 -5.61 -19.54
C GLU A 88 13.10 -5.95 -18.68
N GLN A 89 13.22 -7.03 -17.92
CA GLN A 89 12.17 -7.46 -16.98
C GLN A 89 12.09 -6.52 -15.78
N VAL A 90 10.91 -6.42 -15.18
CA VAL A 90 10.59 -5.50 -14.09
C VAL A 90 10.68 -6.22 -12.76
N VAL A 91 11.48 -5.69 -11.86
CA VAL A 91 11.52 -6.09 -10.45
C VAL A 91 11.25 -4.87 -9.59
N LEU A 92 10.25 -4.96 -8.72
CA LEU A 92 9.94 -3.90 -7.78
C LEU A 92 10.65 -4.17 -6.45
N ASP A 93 11.34 -3.17 -5.94
CA ASP A 93 12.00 -3.25 -4.64
C ASP A 93 11.00 -3.22 -3.48
N ARG A 94 11.43 -3.71 -2.33
CA ARG A 94 10.67 -3.69 -1.06
C ARG A 94 10.30 -2.27 -0.62
N SER A 95 11.08 -1.27 -1.02
CA SER A 95 10.82 0.16 -0.76
C SER A 95 9.86 0.80 -1.76
N GLN A 96 9.61 0.17 -2.91
CA GLN A 96 8.76 0.71 -3.97
C GLN A 96 7.31 0.27 -3.86
N ALA A 97 7.07 -0.99 -3.47
CA ALA A 97 5.71 -1.54 -3.42
C ALA A 97 5.58 -2.74 -2.45
N TYR A 98 4.37 -2.96 -1.94
CA TYR A 98 4.03 -4.22 -1.26
C TYR A 98 4.19 -5.44 -2.16
N ILE A 99 4.01 -5.28 -3.48
CA ILE A 99 4.31 -6.31 -4.49
C ILE A 99 5.78 -6.73 -4.41
N GLY A 100 6.69 -5.77 -4.26
CA GLY A 100 8.12 -6.04 -4.09
C GLY A 100 8.40 -6.82 -2.80
N VAL A 101 7.78 -6.45 -1.68
CA VAL A 101 7.89 -7.17 -0.40
C VAL A 101 7.39 -8.62 -0.55
N LEU A 102 6.23 -8.80 -1.17
CA LEU A 102 5.63 -10.12 -1.39
C LEU A 102 6.54 -11.03 -2.21
N ILE A 103 6.98 -10.55 -3.38
CA ILE A 103 7.80 -11.37 -4.28
C ILE A 103 9.16 -11.67 -3.66
N ASP A 104 9.80 -10.66 -3.08
CA ASP A 104 11.09 -10.86 -2.42
C ASP A 104 10.99 -11.89 -1.28
N ASP A 105 10.00 -11.79 -0.41
CA ASP A 105 9.77 -12.77 0.65
C ASP A 105 9.56 -14.19 0.08
N LEU A 106 8.78 -14.34 -1.00
CA LEU A 106 8.51 -15.65 -1.60
C LEU A 106 9.76 -16.30 -2.21
N VAL A 107 10.62 -15.52 -2.88
CA VAL A 107 11.76 -16.08 -3.64
C VAL A 107 13.06 -16.14 -2.84
N THR A 108 13.10 -15.51 -1.66
CA THR A 108 14.31 -15.47 -0.81
C THR A 108 14.16 -16.18 0.52
N LYS A 109 12.93 -16.34 1.02
CA LYS A 109 12.66 -16.97 2.33
C LYS A 109 11.99 -18.33 2.14
N GLU A 110 12.41 -19.29 2.93
CA GLU A 110 11.75 -20.58 3.00
C GLU A 110 10.41 -20.42 3.76
N ASN A 111 9.30 -20.76 3.11
CA ASN A 111 7.97 -20.65 3.69
C ASN A 111 7.41 -22.06 3.94
N HIS A 112 7.18 -22.40 5.21
CA HIS A 112 6.56 -23.66 5.63
C HIS A 112 5.03 -23.55 5.81
N GLU A 113 4.50 -22.35 5.76
CA GLU A 113 3.07 -22.03 5.87
C GLU A 113 2.63 -21.17 4.67
N PRO A 114 1.35 -21.18 4.29
CA PRO A 114 0.85 -20.32 3.24
C PRO A 114 1.15 -18.85 3.54
N TYR A 115 1.87 -18.19 2.61
CA TYR A 115 2.24 -16.80 2.77
C TYR A 115 1.00 -15.88 2.73
N ARG A 116 0.95 -14.95 3.67
CA ARG A 116 -0.02 -13.85 3.70
C ARG A 116 0.72 -12.53 3.80
N MET A 117 0.33 -11.58 2.94
CA MET A 117 0.85 -10.22 3.00
C MET A 117 0.24 -9.48 4.19
N MET A 118 1.09 -8.99 5.07
CA MET A 118 0.71 -8.14 6.20
C MET A 118 1.61 -6.92 6.24
N THR A 119 1.08 -5.78 6.66
CA THR A 119 1.85 -4.54 6.76
C THR A 119 3.08 -4.66 7.67
N SER A 120 3.04 -5.56 8.65
CA SER A 120 4.18 -5.87 9.53
C SER A 120 5.38 -6.49 8.82
N ARG A 121 5.20 -7.02 7.60
CA ARG A 121 6.28 -7.57 6.79
C ARG A 121 7.06 -6.51 6.01
N ALA A 122 6.51 -5.30 5.88
CA ALA A 122 7.13 -4.21 5.14
C ALA A 122 7.91 -3.26 6.06
N GLU A 123 9.19 -3.11 5.79
CA GLU A 123 10.08 -2.18 6.50
C GLU A 123 9.67 -0.73 6.24
N TYR A 124 9.24 -0.44 5.01
CA TYR A 124 8.89 0.90 4.53
C TYR A 124 7.39 1.17 4.59
N ARG A 125 6.65 0.56 5.52
CA ARG A 125 5.18 0.64 5.58
C ARG A 125 4.62 2.07 5.68
N LEU A 126 5.38 3.02 6.23
CA LEU A 126 5.00 4.43 6.30
C LEU A 126 5.14 5.14 4.94
N LEU A 127 6.00 4.63 4.07
CA LEU A 127 6.19 5.12 2.71
C LEU A 127 5.20 4.47 1.73
N LEU A 128 4.91 3.18 1.93
CA LEU A 128 4.08 2.38 1.03
C LEU A 128 2.58 2.58 1.31
N ARG A 129 2.08 3.80 1.09
CA ARG A 129 0.67 4.14 1.28
C ARG A 129 -0.11 4.03 -0.03
N GLN A 130 -1.43 3.91 0.09
CA GLN A 130 -2.34 3.87 -1.07
C GLN A 130 -2.41 5.24 -1.76
N ASP A 131 -2.45 6.31 -0.99
CA ASP A 131 -2.59 7.68 -1.46
C ASP A 131 -1.45 8.16 -2.37
N ASN A 132 -0.24 7.61 -2.18
CA ASN A 132 0.94 7.97 -2.97
C ASN A 132 1.40 6.86 -3.95
N ALA A 133 0.58 5.86 -4.20
CA ALA A 133 0.96 4.74 -5.06
C ALA A 133 1.19 5.16 -6.51
N ASP A 134 0.43 6.14 -7.01
CA ASP A 134 0.60 6.72 -8.33
C ASP A 134 1.96 7.44 -8.46
N LEU A 135 2.35 8.22 -7.47
CA LEU A 135 3.64 8.93 -7.43
C LEU A 135 4.83 7.97 -7.44
N ARG A 136 4.70 6.79 -6.82
CA ARG A 136 5.76 5.78 -6.75
C ARG A 136 5.84 4.86 -7.96
N LEU A 137 4.71 4.49 -8.56
CA LEU A 137 4.64 3.37 -9.51
C LEU A 137 4.22 3.76 -10.93
N ARG A 138 3.50 4.87 -11.13
CA ARG A 138 2.94 5.22 -12.44
C ARG A 138 4.02 5.50 -13.48
N ARG A 139 5.17 6.04 -13.08
CA ARG A 139 6.33 6.22 -13.96
C ARG A 139 6.85 4.88 -14.48
N ILE A 140 7.01 3.89 -13.60
CA ILE A 140 7.40 2.52 -13.98
C ILE A 140 6.35 1.93 -14.92
N GLY A 141 5.06 2.11 -14.60
CA GLY A 141 3.94 1.66 -15.45
C GLY A 141 3.97 2.28 -16.84
N HIS A 142 4.31 3.56 -16.98
CA HIS A 142 4.47 4.24 -18.26
C HIS A 142 5.67 3.69 -19.04
N ASP A 143 6.82 3.54 -18.40
CA ASP A 143 8.04 3.03 -19.04
C ASP A 143 7.86 1.63 -19.63
N ILE A 144 7.01 0.81 -19.03
CA ILE A 144 6.70 -0.54 -19.53
C ILE A 144 5.48 -0.60 -20.47
N GLY A 145 4.81 0.53 -20.71
CA GLY A 145 3.70 0.65 -21.66
C GLY A 145 2.33 0.27 -21.09
N LEU A 146 2.16 0.23 -19.78
CA LEU A 146 0.88 -0.03 -19.11
C LEU A 146 0.09 1.24 -18.78
N VAL A 147 0.76 2.38 -18.73
CA VAL A 147 0.17 3.69 -18.47
C VAL A 147 0.33 4.52 -19.75
N SER A 148 -0.74 5.17 -20.17
CA SER A 148 -0.75 6.03 -21.36
C SER A 148 0.02 7.35 -21.12
N ASP A 149 0.46 7.99 -22.22
CA ASP A 149 1.11 9.31 -22.16
C ASP A 149 0.24 10.34 -21.44
N ALA A 150 -1.07 10.35 -21.70
CA ALA A 150 -2.02 11.28 -21.08
C ALA A 150 -2.10 11.08 -19.54
N GLU A 151 -2.12 9.84 -19.07
CA GLU A 151 -2.11 9.53 -17.63
C GLU A 151 -0.77 9.89 -16.98
N TYR A 152 0.33 9.74 -17.72
CA TYR A 152 1.65 10.12 -17.25
C TYR A 152 1.81 11.65 -17.19
N GLU A 153 1.35 12.38 -18.19
CA GLU A 153 1.29 13.85 -18.16
C GLU A 153 0.47 14.39 -17.00
N HIS A 154 -0.67 13.74 -16.71
CA HIS A 154 -1.47 14.07 -15.52
C HIS A 154 -0.69 13.87 -14.21
N LEU A 155 0.10 12.80 -14.10
CA LEU A 155 0.98 12.59 -12.94
C LEU A 155 2.01 13.71 -12.79
N LEU A 156 2.69 14.09 -13.89
CA LEU A 156 3.70 15.15 -13.87
C LEU A 156 3.09 16.52 -13.47
N ALA A 157 1.87 16.80 -13.94
CA ALA A 157 1.14 17.99 -13.54
C ALA A 157 0.78 17.98 -12.05
N LYS A 158 0.33 16.83 -11.53
CA LYS A 158 0.06 16.63 -10.10
C LYS A 158 1.31 16.84 -9.25
N GLU A 159 2.44 16.22 -9.60
CA GLU A 159 3.73 16.39 -8.90
C GLU A 159 4.16 17.87 -8.88
N THR A 160 4.00 18.56 -10.01
CA THR A 160 4.33 19.98 -10.13
C THR A 160 3.48 20.84 -9.19
N GLN A 161 2.17 20.59 -9.14
CA GLN A 161 1.24 21.32 -8.26
C GLN A 161 1.52 21.07 -6.78
N ILE A 162 1.80 19.82 -6.39
CA ILE A 162 2.17 19.45 -5.02
C ILE A 162 3.42 20.23 -4.59
N ASN A 163 4.49 20.15 -5.39
CA ASN A 163 5.76 20.80 -5.06
C ASN A 163 5.63 22.33 -5.00
N ALA A 164 4.91 22.93 -5.93
CA ALA A 164 4.68 24.38 -5.95
C ALA A 164 3.90 24.85 -4.71
N GLU A 165 2.90 24.08 -4.29
CA GLU A 165 2.10 24.41 -3.12
C GLU A 165 2.88 24.22 -1.81
N ILE A 166 3.66 23.15 -1.67
CA ILE A 166 4.56 22.97 -0.51
C ILE A 166 5.53 24.15 -0.42
N GLU A 167 6.18 24.52 -1.52
CA GLU A 167 7.10 25.67 -1.57
C GLU A 167 6.40 26.98 -1.19
N ARG A 168 5.16 27.20 -1.64
CA ARG A 168 4.35 28.35 -1.27
C ARG A 168 4.07 28.38 0.22
N LEU A 169 3.63 27.27 0.80
CA LEU A 169 3.30 27.14 2.22
C LEU A 169 4.53 27.36 3.14
N GLU A 170 5.71 26.92 2.71
CA GLU A 170 6.96 27.13 3.41
C GLU A 170 7.37 28.63 3.45
N LYS A 171 6.99 29.38 2.41
CA LYS A 171 7.30 30.82 2.30
C LYS A 171 6.20 31.71 2.85
N ALA A 172 4.94 31.25 2.84
CA ALA A 172 3.78 32.01 3.30
C ALA A 172 3.80 32.12 4.83
N THR A 173 4.06 33.32 5.32
CA THR A 173 4.08 33.63 6.76
C THR A 173 2.74 34.19 7.21
N ILE A 174 2.29 33.75 8.38
CA ILE A 174 1.05 34.21 9.02
C ILE A 174 1.34 34.67 10.45
N GLY A 175 0.73 35.78 10.84
CA GLY A 175 0.84 36.32 12.19
C GLY A 175 -0.33 35.94 13.08
N GLY A 176 -0.20 36.19 14.38
CA GLY A 176 -1.25 35.96 15.37
C GLY A 176 -2.39 37.00 15.32
N THR A 177 -3.01 37.21 14.14
CA THR A 177 -4.17 38.10 13.99
C THR A 177 -5.37 37.55 14.77
N PRO A 178 -6.38 38.38 15.11
CA PRO A 178 -7.58 37.90 15.82
C PRO A 178 -8.24 36.69 15.10
N LYS A 179 -8.33 36.74 13.77
CA LYS A 179 -8.90 35.66 12.95
C LYS A 179 -8.12 34.35 13.06
N VAL A 180 -6.79 34.44 13.05
CA VAL A 180 -5.91 33.28 13.22
C VAL A 180 -6.01 32.71 14.64
N GLN A 181 -6.02 33.55 15.67
CA GLN A 181 -6.18 33.11 17.05
C GLN A 181 -7.54 32.45 17.31
N GLU A 182 -8.60 32.97 16.70
CA GLU A 182 -9.93 32.37 16.76
C GLU A 182 -9.97 30.99 16.11
N LEU A 183 -9.36 30.82 14.92
CA LEU A 183 -9.21 29.54 14.25
C LEU A 183 -8.47 28.54 15.14
N LEU A 184 -7.32 28.94 15.68
CA LEU A 184 -6.53 28.08 16.55
C LEU A 184 -7.29 27.66 17.81
N ALA A 185 -8.02 28.59 18.43
CA ALA A 185 -8.86 28.30 19.59
C ALA A 185 -10.00 27.33 19.25
N ARG A 186 -10.63 27.46 18.08
CA ARG A 186 -11.70 26.57 17.60
C ARG A 186 -11.24 25.12 17.48
N TYR A 187 -10.00 24.91 17.06
CA TYR A 187 -9.40 23.57 16.89
C TYR A 187 -8.51 23.17 18.08
N GLU A 188 -8.64 23.85 19.22
CA GLU A 188 -7.88 23.57 20.45
C GLU A 188 -6.35 23.57 20.25
N SER A 189 -5.87 24.29 19.24
CA SER A 189 -4.44 24.41 18.95
C SER A 189 -3.80 25.57 19.73
N THR A 190 -2.50 25.47 19.98
CA THR A 190 -1.73 26.46 20.74
C THR A 190 -1.73 27.82 20.05
N PRO A 191 -2.07 28.93 20.74
CA PRO A 191 -2.03 30.27 20.19
C PRO A 191 -0.64 30.66 19.66
N LEU A 192 -0.59 31.46 18.60
CA LEU A 192 0.66 32.02 18.07
C LEU A 192 1.11 33.18 18.91
N LYS A 193 2.38 33.12 19.37
CA LYS A 193 3.10 34.23 20.05
C LYS A 193 3.89 35.10 19.07
N SER A 194 4.24 34.54 17.91
CA SER A 194 5.00 35.21 16.85
C SER A 194 4.52 34.69 15.49
N GLY A 195 4.96 35.34 14.41
CA GLY A 195 4.69 34.83 13.05
C GLY A 195 5.31 33.45 12.82
N THR A 196 4.62 32.63 12.01
CA THR A 196 5.06 31.30 11.59
C THR A 196 4.69 31.08 10.13
N THR A 197 5.18 30.01 9.51
CA THR A 197 4.76 29.64 8.15
C THR A 197 3.48 28.81 8.17
N LEU A 198 2.74 28.78 7.05
CA LEU A 198 1.58 27.91 6.91
C LEU A 198 1.99 26.43 6.96
N ALA A 199 3.16 26.10 6.42
CA ALA A 199 3.72 24.75 6.51
C ALA A 199 3.94 24.28 7.96
N GLU A 200 4.37 25.16 8.86
CA GLU A 200 4.51 24.83 10.28
C GLU A 200 3.15 24.68 10.99
N LEU A 201 2.12 25.34 10.52
CA LEU A 201 0.77 25.15 11.07
C LEU A 201 0.13 23.83 10.64
N ILE A 202 0.32 23.40 9.39
CA ILE A 202 -0.19 22.11 8.88
C ILE A 202 0.40 20.93 9.66
N LYS A 203 1.64 21.03 10.12
CA LYS A 203 2.29 19.98 10.92
C LYS A 203 1.67 19.75 12.29
N ARG A 204 0.75 20.62 12.74
CA ARG A 204 0.06 20.46 14.02
C ARG A 204 -1.06 19.43 13.88
N PRO A 205 -1.18 18.45 14.80
CA PRO A 205 -2.16 17.36 14.69
C PRO A 205 -3.62 17.84 14.60
N GLU A 206 -3.91 19.02 15.16
CA GLU A 206 -5.27 19.57 15.20
C GLU A 206 -5.65 20.30 13.90
N LEU A 207 -4.66 20.63 13.06
CA LEU A 207 -4.82 21.43 11.84
C LEU A 207 -4.54 20.58 10.60
N ASP A 208 -5.08 21.01 9.49
CA ASP A 208 -4.87 20.45 8.16
C ASP A 208 -4.96 21.54 7.10
N TYR A 209 -4.64 21.17 5.86
CA TYR A 209 -4.67 22.10 4.73
C TYR A 209 -6.06 22.73 4.52
N GLU A 210 -7.14 21.97 4.72
CA GLU A 210 -8.51 22.46 4.53
C GLU A 210 -8.91 23.47 5.61
N LYS A 211 -8.60 23.19 6.88
CA LYS A 211 -8.91 24.10 7.99
C LYS A 211 -8.19 25.42 7.86
N LEU A 212 -6.97 25.44 7.32
CA LEU A 212 -6.21 26.68 7.10
C LEU A 212 -6.77 27.55 5.97
N ALA A 213 -7.69 27.05 5.14
CA ALA A 213 -8.31 27.82 4.06
C ALA A 213 -8.96 29.13 4.53
N GLU A 214 -9.49 29.15 5.74
CA GLU A 214 -10.13 30.36 6.30
C GLU A 214 -9.16 31.53 6.51
N VAL A 215 -7.88 31.25 6.70
CA VAL A 215 -6.85 32.23 7.03
C VAL A 215 -5.78 32.37 5.95
N ASP A 216 -5.77 31.51 4.94
CA ASP A 216 -4.88 31.55 3.79
C ASP A 216 -5.55 32.26 2.60
N GLU A 217 -5.40 33.59 2.53
CA GLU A 217 -6.01 34.42 1.51
C GLU A 217 -5.49 34.17 0.09
N ASN A 218 -4.31 33.57 -0.04
CA ASN A 218 -3.66 33.28 -1.31
C ASN A 218 -3.68 31.81 -1.68
N ARG A 219 -4.60 31.04 -1.08
CA ARG A 219 -4.74 29.61 -1.35
C ARG A 219 -5.16 29.38 -2.80
N PRO A 220 -4.41 28.56 -3.58
CA PRO A 220 -4.82 28.19 -4.92
C PRO A 220 -5.97 27.18 -4.89
N GLU A 221 -6.73 27.14 -5.98
CA GLU A 221 -7.70 26.07 -6.21
C GLU A 221 -6.97 24.84 -6.75
N LEU A 222 -6.93 23.77 -5.97
CA LEU A 222 -6.25 22.53 -6.29
C LEU A 222 -7.23 21.36 -6.26
N ALA A 223 -6.95 20.33 -7.07
CA ALA A 223 -7.70 19.08 -7.03
C ALA A 223 -7.53 18.38 -5.67
N PHE A 224 -8.53 17.59 -5.27
CA PHE A 224 -8.55 16.94 -3.95
C PHE A 224 -7.31 16.06 -3.70
N ASP A 225 -6.91 15.28 -4.69
CA ASP A 225 -5.75 14.39 -4.61
C ASP A 225 -4.40 15.13 -4.49
N VAL A 226 -4.32 16.38 -4.99
CA VAL A 226 -3.17 17.28 -4.76
C VAL A 226 -3.21 17.81 -3.33
N GLN A 227 -4.37 18.28 -2.85
CA GLN A 227 -4.54 18.79 -1.49
C GLN A 227 -4.21 17.73 -0.44
N GLU A 228 -4.64 16.48 -0.67
CA GLU A 228 -4.34 15.35 0.20
C GLU A 228 -2.82 15.14 0.34
N GLN A 229 -2.08 15.17 -0.78
CA GLN A 229 -0.62 15.01 -0.75
C GLN A 229 0.11 16.20 -0.13
N VAL A 230 -0.41 17.40 -0.27
CA VAL A 230 0.15 18.60 0.40
C VAL A 230 -0.02 18.53 1.92
N ASN A 231 -1.09 17.87 2.38
CA ASN A 231 -1.42 17.75 3.80
C ASN A 231 -0.60 16.67 4.53
N ILE A 232 0.05 15.76 3.82
CA ILE A 232 0.84 14.65 4.39
C ILE A 232 2.30 15.01 4.56
#